data_36140b9941013e178e7c495aea748f82
#
_entry.id   36140b9941013e178e7c495aea748f82
#
_cell.length_a   1.000
_cell.length_b   1.000
_cell.length_c   1.000
_cell.angle_alpha   90.00
_cell.angle_beta   90.00
_cell.angle_gamma   90.00
#
_symmetry.space_group_name_H-M   'P 1'
#
loop_
_entity.id
_entity.type
_entity.pdbx_description
1 polymer ?
#
loop_
_entity_poly.entity_id
_entity_poly.type
_entity_poly.pdbx_seq_one_letter_code
_entity_poly.pdbx_strand_id
1 'polypeptide(L)'
;YDLFCKKSKPKEPCYQNKLAWYREQFEHGLRIKLLNVDEGKPRKVSRGFVEYIPAEYGWRAVNAPGYILIHCIWVVGRHKKKGYGAELIQKVIEEAKSQNKAGVIVLASTGHWAPSPKFLEKYGFTKVDEALPTFQLMVKKFAQAPDPSFPGDWDKRVKALGKGLTVVRTVQCPYLLDATDIVVNEAKNQGMKTKIVDLDSSKLVQEKSPSAYGVFNVVYNGHIVSYCWISKKDAPKILAETKEKYG
;
A
#
# COMPACT_ATOMS: atom_id res chain seq x y z
N TYR A 1 14.32 5.89 15.49
CA TYR A 1 13.07 6.04 14.69
C TYR A 1 12.04 5.09 15.29
N ASP A 2 10.83 5.58 15.49
CA ASP A 2 9.71 4.78 16.01
C ASP A 2 8.67 4.61 14.89
N LEU A 3 8.31 3.34 14.58
CA LEU A 3 7.26 3.07 13.61
C LEU A 3 5.89 3.40 14.21
N PHE A 4 5.01 3.97 13.40
CA PHE A 4 3.62 4.12 13.81
C PHE A 4 2.91 2.77 13.91
N CYS A 5 3.06 1.93 12.87
CA CYS A 5 2.48 0.60 12.82
C CYS A 5 3.26 -0.40 13.67
N LYS A 6 2.56 -1.29 14.39
CA LYS A 6 3.14 -2.33 15.25
C LYS A 6 4.13 -1.82 16.30
N LYS A 7 4.05 -0.56 16.72
CA LYS A 7 4.98 0.05 17.69
C LYS A 7 5.03 -0.64 19.06
N SER A 8 4.00 -1.40 19.43
CA SER A 8 3.98 -2.22 20.65
C SER A 8 4.80 -3.51 20.54
N LYS A 9 5.32 -3.82 19.35
CA LYS A 9 6.01 -5.08 19.05
C LYS A 9 7.35 -4.86 18.35
N PRO A 10 8.25 -4.05 18.93
CA PRO A 10 9.49 -3.63 18.25
C PRO A 10 10.48 -4.77 18.00
N LYS A 11 10.35 -5.89 18.72
CA LYS A 11 11.21 -7.07 18.55
C LYS A 11 10.71 -8.04 17.45
N GLU A 12 9.49 -7.87 16.95
CA GLU A 12 8.98 -8.75 15.90
C GLU A 12 9.72 -8.54 14.57
N PRO A 13 9.97 -9.62 13.79
CA PRO A 13 10.64 -9.53 12.50
C PRO A 13 10.00 -8.53 11.54
N CYS A 14 8.66 -8.48 11.49
CA CYS A 14 7.93 -7.55 10.64
C CYS A 14 8.19 -6.07 10.97
N TYR A 15 8.41 -5.75 12.26
CA TYR A 15 8.79 -4.41 12.69
C TYR A 15 10.22 -4.09 12.26
N GLN A 16 11.15 -5.01 12.48
CA GLN A 16 12.57 -4.83 12.13
C GLN A 16 12.76 -4.72 10.60
N ASN A 17 12.05 -5.54 9.82
CA ASN A 17 12.07 -5.47 8.35
C ASN A 17 11.58 -4.10 7.86
N LYS A 18 10.46 -3.59 8.41
CA LYS A 18 9.97 -2.24 8.06
C LYS A 18 10.97 -1.15 8.46
N LEU A 19 11.62 -1.29 9.60
CA LEU A 19 12.61 -0.33 10.05
C LEU A 19 13.87 -0.32 9.16
N ALA A 20 14.33 -1.48 8.71
CA ALA A 20 15.41 -1.61 7.75
C ALA A 20 15.03 -0.97 6.40
N TRP A 21 13.82 -1.28 5.91
CA TRP A 21 13.27 -0.69 4.70
C TRP A 21 13.17 0.86 4.81
N TYR A 22 12.79 1.41 5.95
CA TYR A 22 12.78 2.86 6.15
C TYR A 22 14.16 3.48 5.99
N ARG A 23 15.20 2.87 6.58
CA ARG A 23 16.57 3.38 6.47
C ARG A 23 17.03 3.46 5.01
N GLU A 24 16.75 2.43 4.24
CA GLU A 24 17.06 2.38 2.82
C GLU A 24 16.25 3.42 2.02
N GLN A 25 14.94 3.47 2.24
CA GLN A 25 14.08 4.34 1.44
C GLN A 25 14.24 5.84 1.78
N PHE A 26 14.77 6.19 2.95
CA PHE A 26 15.13 7.58 3.26
C PHE A 26 16.18 8.15 2.29
N GLU A 27 17.10 7.33 1.80
CA GLU A 27 18.09 7.70 0.78
C GLU A 27 17.40 8.02 -0.56
N HIS A 28 16.25 7.42 -0.81
CA HIS A 28 15.42 7.68 -2.00
C HIS A 28 14.37 8.77 -1.79
N GLY A 29 14.46 9.51 -0.70
CA GLY A 29 13.55 10.64 -0.44
C GLY A 29 12.25 10.27 0.26
N LEU A 30 12.12 9.06 0.84
CA LEU A 30 10.98 8.74 1.72
C LEU A 30 10.85 9.77 2.84
N ARG A 31 9.62 10.15 3.15
CA ARG A 31 9.31 11.00 4.30
C ARG A 31 8.12 10.43 5.07
N ILE A 32 8.14 10.69 6.37
CA ILE A 32 7.06 10.30 7.28
C ILE A 32 6.75 11.51 8.16
N LYS A 33 5.47 11.91 8.17
CA LYS A 33 4.97 12.91 9.12
C LYS A 33 4.09 12.22 10.14
N LEU A 34 4.40 12.40 11.41
CA LEU A 34 3.60 11.86 12.52
C LEU A 34 2.65 12.94 13.02
N LEU A 35 1.39 12.56 13.18
CA LEU A 35 0.39 13.39 13.85
C LEU A 35 0.49 13.18 15.37
N ASN A 36 1.07 14.14 16.07
CA ASN A 36 1.20 14.11 17.52
C ASN A 36 0.10 14.96 18.16
N VAL A 37 -0.76 14.32 18.95
CA VAL A 37 -1.92 14.94 19.62
C VAL A 37 -1.64 15.09 21.10
N ASP A 38 -1.98 16.25 21.64
CA ASP A 38 -2.01 16.48 23.08
C ASP A 38 -3.26 15.81 23.68
N GLU A 39 -3.06 14.94 24.63
CA GLU A 39 -4.13 14.21 25.33
C GLU A 39 -4.06 14.47 26.85
N GLY A 40 -3.46 15.58 27.28
CA GLY A 40 -3.24 15.87 28.70
C GLY A 40 -2.18 14.96 29.35
N LYS A 41 -1.32 14.33 28.56
CA LYS A 41 -0.22 13.48 29.02
C LYS A 41 1.08 14.28 28.99
N PRO A 42 2.12 13.87 29.77
CA PRO A 42 3.41 14.57 29.79
C PRO A 42 4.07 14.69 28.41
N ARG A 43 3.75 13.77 27.49
CA ARG A 43 4.21 13.80 26.09
C ARG A 43 3.04 13.64 25.14
N LYS A 44 3.05 14.41 24.05
CA LYS A 44 2.13 14.23 22.93
C LYS A 44 2.21 12.80 22.40
N VAL A 45 1.07 12.25 21.99
CA VAL A 45 0.95 10.87 21.54
C VAL A 45 0.70 10.83 20.03
N SER A 46 1.48 10.03 19.31
CA SER A 46 1.27 9.84 17.88
C SER A 46 -0.07 9.14 17.62
N ARG A 47 -0.95 9.78 16.88
CA ARG A 47 -2.32 9.32 16.57
C ARG A 47 -2.61 9.20 15.09
N GLY A 48 -1.64 9.42 14.27
CA GLY A 48 -1.72 9.26 12.83
C GLY A 48 -0.38 9.46 12.18
N PHE A 49 -0.32 9.18 10.88
CA PHE A 49 0.86 9.41 10.06
C PHE A 49 0.49 9.51 8.58
N VAL A 50 1.40 10.07 7.81
CA VAL A 50 1.45 9.93 6.36
C VAL A 50 2.87 9.53 5.95
N GLU A 51 2.97 8.57 5.04
CA GLU A 51 4.21 8.06 4.44
C GLU A 51 4.17 8.36 2.95
N TYR A 52 5.19 9.02 2.41
CA TYR A 52 5.25 9.41 1.00
C TYR A 52 6.69 9.46 0.49
N ILE A 53 6.85 9.37 -0.84
CA ILE A 53 8.14 9.24 -1.52
C ILE A 53 8.02 9.85 -2.93
N PRO A 54 9.12 10.31 -3.59
CA PRO A 54 9.11 10.53 -5.03
C PRO A 54 8.61 9.29 -5.77
N ALA A 55 7.65 9.47 -6.70
CA ALA A 55 6.93 8.35 -7.30
C ALA A 55 7.83 7.39 -8.09
N GLU A 56 8.99 7.86 -8.55
CA GLU A 56 10.03 7.07 -9.21
C GLU A 56 10.54 5.93 -8.32
N TYR A 57 10.54 6.13 -7.00
CA TYR A 57 10.91 5.14 -5.99
C TYR A 57 9.69 4.55 -5.26
N GLY A 58 8.50 4.77 -5.83
CA GLY A 58 7.25 4.35 -5.24
C GLY A 58 7.05 2.84 -5.21
N TRP A 59 6.49 2.33 -4.10
CA TRP A 59 6.15 0.91 -3.91
C TRP A 59 4.67 0.67 -4.26
N ARG A 60 4.27 1.15 -5.42
CA ARG A 60 2.98 0.91 -6.08
C ARG A 60 3.23 0.74 -7.57
N ALA A 61 2.40 -0.05 -8.22
CA ALA A 61 2.49 -0.24 -9.67
C ALA A 61 1.85 0.94 -10.39
N VAL A 62 2.55 2.08 -10.41
CA VAL A 62 2.14 3.32 -11.07
C VAL A 62 3.27 3.92 -11.88
N ASN A 63 2.95 4.56 -12.98
CA ASN A 63 3.85 5.38 -13.78
C ASN A 63 3.53 6.86 -13.50
N ALA A 64 4.41 7.55 -12.79
CA ALA A 64 4.16 8.91 -12.31
C ALA A 64 5.46 9.72 -12.10
N PRO A 65 6.31 9.86 -13.12
CA PRO A 65 7.56 10.60 -12.96
C PRO A 65 7.29 12.08 -12.62
N GLY A 66 8.06 12.60 -11.67
CA GLY A 66 7.93 13.99 -11.21
C GLY A 66 6.83 14.24 -10.17
N TYR A 67 6.13 13.22 -9.71
CA TYR A 67 5.12 13.33 -8.66
C TYR A 67 5.62 12.86 -7.29
N ILE A 68 4.92 13.22 -6.23
CA ILE A 68 5.03 12.57 -4.91
C ILE A 68 3.92 11.52 -4.79
N LEU A 69 4.28 10.31 -4.41
CA LEU A 69 3.35 9.23 -4.11
C LEU A 69 3.13 9.10 -2.61
N ILE A 70 1.89 9.22 -2.16
CA ILE A 70 1.51 8.85 -0.79
C ILE A 70 1.35 7.33 -0.74
N HIS A 71 2.22 6.64 0.01
CA HIS A 71 2.14 5.20 0.24
C HIS A 71 1.04 4.84 1.22
N CYS A 72 0.95 5.57 2.31
CA CYS A 72 0.01 5.30 3.39
C CYS A 72 -0.37 6.58 4.13
N ILE A 73 -1.62 6.68 4.51
CA ILE A 73 -2.12 7.71 5.42
C ILE A 73 -3.10 7.05 6.40
N TRP A 74 -2.92 7.32 7.69
CA TRP A 74 -3.77 6.74 8.72
C TRP A 74 -3.97 7.68 9.89
N VAL A 75 -5.20 7.70 10.43
CA VAL A 75 -5.55 8.37 11.68
C VAL A 75 -6.32 7.37 12.54
N VAL A 76 -5.94 7.24 13.82
CA VAL A 76 -6.58 6.32 14.79
C VAL A 76 -8.06 6.65 14.93
N GLY A 77 -8.91 5.61 15.06
CA GLY A 77 -10.38 5.70 14.95
C GLY A 77 -11.04 6.83 15.73
N ARG A 78 -10.73 6.99 17.05
CA ARG A 78 -11.27 8.06 17.90
C ARG A 78 -10.82 9.49 17.51
N HIS A 79 -9.82 9.61 16.66
CA HIS A 79 -9.31 10.88 16.15
C HIS A 79 -9.75 11.15 14.71
N LYS A 80 -10.47 10.23 14.06
CA LYS A 80 -11.09 10.46 12.75
C LYS A 80 -12.14 11.59 12.83
N LYS A 81 -12.42 12.22 11.69
CA LYS A 81 -13.40 13.34 11.54
C LYS A 81 -13.05 14.62 12.33
N LYS A 82 -11.79 14.77 12.77
CA LYS A 82 -11.27 15.98 13.46
C LYS A 82 -10.35 16.83 12.58
N GLY A 83 -10.38 16.67 11.26
CA GLY A 83 -9.52 17.41 10.33
C GLY A 83 -8.09 16.87 10.16
N TYR A 84 -7.63 15.96 11.00
CA TYR A 84 -6.24 15.48 11.01
C TYR A 84 -5.77 14.81 9.72
N GLY A 85 -6.67 14.13 9.01
CA GLY A 85 -6.34 13.59 7.69
C GLY A 85 -6.06 14.67 6.66
N ALA A 86 -6.80 15.78 6.74
CA ALA A 86 -6.57 16.97 5.93
C ALA A 86 -5.21 17.61 6.21
N GLU A 87 -4.89 17.77 7.48
CA GLU A 87 -3.61 18.34 7.93
C GLU A 87 -2.44 17.52 7.38
N LEU A 88 -2.51 16.19 7.48
CA LEU A 88 -1.46 15.29 6.95
C LEU A 88 -1.32 15.42 5.42
N ILE A 89 -2.43 15.46 4.67
CA ILE A 89 -2.40 15.66 3.21
C ILE A 89 -1.82 17.03 2.87
N GLN A 90 -2.23 18.08 3.57
CA GLN A 90 -1.76 19.44 3.33
C GLN A 90 -0.24 19.55 3.52
N LYS A 91 0.33 18.87 4.52
CA LYS A 91 1.79 18.81 4.72
C LYS A 91 2.53 18.15 3.56
N VAL A 92 1.95 17.12 2.95
CA VAL A 92 2.55 16.50 1.76
C VAL A 92 2.47 17.42 0.56
N ILE A 93 1.34 18.13 0.38
CA ILE A 93 1.14 19.10 -0.70
C ILE A 93 2.15 20.26 -0.59
N GLU A 94 2.34 20.80 0.60
CA GLU A 94 3.31 21.89 0.87
C GLU A 94 4.72 21.44 0.51
N GLU A 95 5.13 20.25 0.95
CA GLU A 95 6.45 19.72 0.67
C GLU A 95 6.65 19.39 -0.82
N ALA A 96 5.64 18.80 -1.48
CA ALA A 96 5.70 18.54 -2.91
C ALA A 96 5.88 19.82 -3.74
N LYS A 97 5.19 20.91 -3.37
CA LYS A 97 5.35 22.23 -3.99
C LYS A 97 6.74 22.81 -3.74
N SER A 98 7.26 22.72 -2.51
CA SER A 98 8.60 23.23 -2.18
C SER A 98 9.72 22.49 -2.93
N GLN A 99 9.46 21.24 -3.34
CA GLN A 99 10.37 20.43 -4.15
C GLN A 99 10.11 20.56 -5.67
N ASN A 100 9.28 21.51 -6.12
CA ASN A 100 8.91 21.71 -7.52
C ASN A 100 8.35 20.44 -8.20
N LYS A 101 7.65 19.57 -7.44
CA LYS A 101 7.00 18.38 -8.01
C LYS A 101 5.75 18.78 -8.80
N ALA A 102 5.43 18.00 -9.82
CA ALA A 102 4.27 18.24 -10.67
C ALA A 102 2.93 18.09 -9.93
N GLY A 103 2.92 17.31 -8.86
CA GLY A 103 1.73 17.06 -8.05
C GLY A 103 1.94 15.97 -7.02
N VAL A 104 0.83 15.59 -6.37
CA VAL A 104 0.76 14.45 -5.43
C VAL A 104 -0.20 13.43 -5.97
N ILE A 105 0.15 12.16 -5.90
CA ILE A 105 -0.70 11.02 -6.27
C ILE A 105 -0.97 10.12 -5.07
N VAL A 106 -2.13 9.48 -5.10
CA VAL A 106 -2.58 8.54 -4.07
C VAL A 106 -3.34 7.41 -4.73
N LEU A 107 -3.02 6.16 -4.36
CA LEU A 107 -3.89 5.03 -4.66
C LEU A 107 -5.08 5.06 -3.70
N ALA A 108 -6.29 5.19 -4.22
CA ALA A 108 -7.54 5.19 -3.48
C ALA A 108 -8.36 3.92 -3.74
N SER A 109 -9.24 3.55 -2.83
CA SER A 109 -10.17 2.43 -3.01
C SER A 109 -11.38 2.57 -2.09
N THR A 110 -12.52 2.00 -2.48
CA THR A 110 -13.72 1.95 -1.65
C THR A 110 -13.75 0.75 -0.71
N GLY A 111 -12.94 -0.28 -0.95
CA GLY A 111 -13.01 -1.55 -0.20
C GLY A 111 -11.70 -2.09 0.35
N HIS A 112 -10.56 -1.43 0.14
CA HIS A 112 -9.24 -1.91 0.53
C HIS A 112 -8.57 -0.92 1.49
N TRP A 113 -7.43 -1.29 2.05
CA TRP A 113 -6.63 -0.50 2.99
C TRP A 113 -5.98 0.74 2.32
N ALA A 114 -6.83 1.57 1.74
CA ALA A 114 -6.49 2.79 1.04
C ALA A 114 -7.48 3.90 1.44
N PRO A 115 -7.12 5.17 1.29
CA PRO A 115 -8.06 6.25 1.49
C PRO A 115 -9.21 6.17 0.47
N SER A 116 -10.41 6.60 0.86
CA SER A 116 -11.53 6.61 -0.08
C SER A 116 -11.38 7.76 -1.09
N PRO A 117 -11.82 7.57 -2.35
CA PRO A 117 -11.82 8.64 -3.35
C PRO A 117 -12.55 9.89 -2.86
N LYS A 118 -13.74 9.76 -2.28
CA LYS A 118 -14.53 10.86 -1.72
C LYS A 118 -13.80 11.69 -0.67
N PHE A 119 -12.89 11.06 0.09
CA PHE A 119 -12.06 11.80 1.04
C PHE A 119 -11.04 12.66 0.31
N LEU A 120 -10.39 12.15 -0.72
CA LEU A 120 -9.35 12.84 -1.49
C LEU A 120 -9.94 13.97 -2.35
N GLU A 121 -11.11 13.77 -2.95
CA GLU A 121 -11.83 14.77 -3.73
C GLU A 121 -12.06 16.08 -2.96
N LYS A 122 -12.35 15.98 -1.65
CA LYS A 122 -12.50 17.16 -0.77
C LYS A 122 -11.25 18.04 -0.69
N TYR A 123 -10.09 17.48 -1.03
CA TYR A 123 -8.80 18.19 -1.02
C TYR A 123 -8.29 18.50 -2.42
N GLY A 124 -9.17 18.39 -3.42
CA GLY A 124 -8.91 18.78 -4.80
C GLY A 124 -8.09 17.72 -5.57
N PHE A 125 -8.16 16.46 -5.17
CA PHE A 125 -7.68 15.35 -5.99
C PHE A 125 -8.76 14.96 -7.00
N THR A 126 -8.32 14.60 -8.20
CA THR A 126 -9.17 14.08 -9.28
C THR A 126 -8.71 12.68 -9.69
N LYS A 127 -9.64 11.84 -10.13
CA LYS A 127 -9.33 10.52 -10.69
C LYS A 127 -8.73 10.70 -12.09
N VAL A 128 -7.61 10.03 -12.36
CA VAL A 128 -6.95 10.02 -13.69
C VAL A 128 -6.87 8.63 -14.28
N ASP A 129 -6.94 7.57 -13.46
CA ASP A 129 -6.91 6.19 -13.94
C ASP A 129 -7.62 5.26 -12.95
N GLU A 130 -7.94 4.03 -13.38
CA GLU A 130 -8.58 3.03 -12.53
C GLU A 130 -8.08 1.60 -12.83
N ALA A 131 -8.13 0.75 -11.81
CA ALA A 131 -7.77 -0.66 -11.91
C ALA A 131 -8.64 -1.52 -11.00
N LEU A 132 -8.79 -2.80 -11.38
CA LEU A 132 -9.57 -3.76 -10.59
C LEU A 132 -9.00 -3.95 -9.16
N PRO A 133 -9.86 -4.25 -8.19
CA PRO A 133 -11.32 -4.34 -8.29
C PRO A 133 -12.01 -2.97 -8.13
N THR A 134 -11.40 -2.02 -7.44
CA THR A 134 -11.97 -0.70 -7.11
C THR A 134 -10.88 0.36 -6.91
N PHE A 135 -9.69 0.11 -7.41
CA PHE A 135 -8.58 1.05 -7.27
C PHE A 135 -8.76 2.23 -8.21
N GLN A 136 -8.51 3.41 -7.70
CA GLN A 136 -8.47 4.66 -8.45
C GLN A 136 -7.14 5.36 -8.20
N LEU A 137 -6.50 5.82 -9.26
CA LEU A 137 -5.34 6.69 -9.18
C LEU A 137 -5.83 8.12 -9.07
N MET A 138 -5.65 8.70 -7.89
CA MET A 138 -6.06 10.08 -7.59
C MET A 138 -4.84 10.99 -7.67
N VAL A 139 -5.00 12.14 -8.35
CA VAL A 139 -3.92 13.14 -8.50
C VAL A 139 -4.38 14.52 -8.08
N LYS A 140 -3.49 15.28 -7.45
CA LYS A 140 -3.58 16.73 -7.31
C LYS A 140 -2.38 17.37 -8.01
N LYS A 141 -2.61 17.94 -9.19
CA LYS A 141 -1.58 18.60 -10.01
C LYS A 141 -1.32 20.03 -9.54
N PHE A 142 -0.08 20.46 -9.66
CA PHE A 142 0.37 21.83 -9.41
C PHE A 142 0.94 22.50 -10.65
N ALA A 143 1.38 21.68 -11.62
CA ALA A 143 1.97 22.13 -12.88
C ALA A 143 1.41 21.31 -14.04
N GLN A 144 1.60 21.80 -15.25
CA GLN A 144 1.32 21.03 -16.45
C GLN A 144 2.35 19.90 -16.58
N ALA A 145 1.90 18.66 -16.52
CA ALA A 145 2.71 17.45 -16.62
C ALA A 145 1.83 16.31 -17.12
N PRO A 146 2.40 15.24 -17.72
CA PRO A 146 1.65 14.05 -18.11
C PRO A 146 0.84 13.50 -16.94
N ASP A 147 -0.33 12.96 -17.22
CA ASP A 147 -1.14 12.31 -16.19
C ASP A 147 -0.47 11.01 -15.72
N PRO A 148 -0.46 10.77 -14.41
CA PRO A 148 -0.07 9.47 -13.88
C PRO A 148 -0.99 8.37 -14.40
N SER A 149 -0.43 7.16 -14.57
CA SER A 149 -1.20 6.02 -15.07
C SER A 149 -0.81 4.71 -14.37
N PHE A 150 -1.70 3.73 -14.44
CA PHE A 150 -1.38 2.35 -14.13
C PHE A 150 -0.73 1.66 -15.33
N PRO A 151 0.04 0.58 -15.14
CA PRO A 151 0.45 -0.28 -16.23
C PRO A 151 -0.77 -1.02 -16.80
N GLY A 152 -0.82 -1.18 -18.14
CA GLY A 152 -1.93 -1.85 -18.82
C GLY A 152 -1.79 -3.38 -18.94
N ASP A 153 -0.75 -3.99 -18.35
CA ASP A 153 -0.35 -5.37 -18.60
C ASP A 153 -0.67 -6.33 -17.43
N TRP A 154 -1.72 -6.06 -16.65
CA TRP A 154 -2.08 -6.82 -15.46
C TRP A 154 -2.23 -8.32 -15.73
N ASP A 155 -2.93 -8.71 -16.79
CA ASP A 155 -3.14 -10.13 -17.16
C ASP A 155 -1.82 -10.85 -17.45
N LYS A 156 -0.89 -10.19 -18.12
CA LYS A 156 0.45 -10.72 -18.37
C LYS A 156 1.21 -10.97 -17.07
N ARG A 157 1.15 -10.00 -16.13
CA ARG A 157 1.82 -10.10 -14.82
C ARG A 157 1.23 -11.21 -13.97
N VAL A 158 -0.10 -11.34 -13.94
CA VAL A 158 -0.79 -12.41 -13.21
C VAL A 158 -0.46 -13.78 -13.80
N LYS A 159 -0.52 -13.94 -15.13
CA LYS A 159 -0.19 -15.20 -15.83
C LYS A 159 1.27 -15.63 -15.63
N ALA A 160 2.20 -14.68 -15.54
CA ALA A 160 3.62 -14.95 -15.30
C ALA A 160 3.90 -15.62 -13.93
N LEU A 161 2.98 -15.53 -12.97
CA LEU A 161 3.07 -16.23 -11.70
C LEU A 161 2.83 -17.74 -11.81
N GLY A 162 2.25 -18.21 -12.92
CA GLY A 162 2.10 -19.65 -13.23
C GLY A 162 1.07 -20.38 -12.37
N LYS A 163 1.24 -21.70 -12.21
CA LYS A 163 0.32 -22.57 -11.48
C LYS A 163 0.58 -22.60 -9.97
N GLY A 164 -0.44 -22.98 -9.20
CA GLY A 164 -0.45 -23.05 -7.74
C GLY A 164 -0.77 -21.70 -7.10
N LEU A 165 -0.78 -21.67 -5.77
CA LEU A 165 -1.04 -20.46 -5.01
C LEU A 165 0.26 -19.66 -4.82
N THR A 166 0.25 -18.42 -5.24
CA THR A 166 1.37 -17.49 -5.10
C THR A 166 0.97 -16.33 -4.20
N VAL A 167 1.73 -16.09 -3.15
CA VAL A 167 1.66 -14.84 -2.37
C VAL A 167 2.76 -13.91 -2.88
N VAL A 168 2.36 -12.79 -3.49
CA VAL A 168 3.28 -11.71 -3.87
C VAL A 168 3.27 -10.69 -2.74
N ARG A 169 4.44 -10.32 -2.21
CA ARG A 169 4.53 -9.43 -1.07
C ARG A 169 5.75 -8.51 -1.12
N THR A 170 5.73 -7.49 -0.27
CA THR A 170 6.86 -6.59 0.00
C THR A 170 7.05 -6.41 1.50
N VAL A 171 8.12 -5.73 1.89
CA VAL A 171 8.38 -5.32 3.29
C VAL A 171 7.84 -3.92 3.62
N GLN A 172 7.19 -3.25 2.65
CA GLN A 172 6.68 -1.88 2.84
C GLN A 172 5.66 -1.75 3.97
N CYS A 173 4.82 -2.75 4.20
CA CYS A 173 3.84 -2.74 5.28
C CYS A 173 4.14 -3.87 6.30
N PRO A 174 4.30 -3.57 7.60
CA PRO A 174 4.71 -4.57 8.59
C PRO A 174 3.62 -5.60 8.92
N TYR A 175 2.40 -5.45 8.40
CA TYR A 175 1.32 -6.43 8.56
C TYR A 175 1.36 -7.54 7.50
N LEU A 176 2.17 -7.40 6.44
CA LEU A 176 2.16 -8.34 5.30
C LEU A 176 2.85 -9.66 5.61
N LEU A 177 3.76 -9.69 6.58
CA LEU A 177 4.36 -10.95 7.03
C LEU A 177 3.29 -11.85 7.67
N ASP A 178 2.54 -11.32 8.64
CA ASP A 178 1.43 -12.06 9.27
C ASP A 178 0.36 -12.46 8.25
N ALA A 179 0.05 -11.58 7.30
CA ALA A 179 -0.91 -11.85 6.23
C ALA A 179 -0.44 -13.02 5.34
N THR A 180 0.85 -13.08 5.05
CA THR A 180 1.47 -14.19 4.30
C THR A 180 1.32 -15.50 5.07
N ASP A 181 1.67 -15.52 6.35
CA ASP A 181 1.61 -16.72 7.18
C ASP A 181 0.18 -17.28 7.28
N ILE A 182 -0.82 -16.41 7.42
CA ILE A 182 -2.24 -16.81 7.41
C ILE A 182 -2.59 -17.55 6.12
N VAL A 183 -2.25 -16.98 4.97
CA VAL A 183 -2.60 -17.56 3.67
C VAL A 183 -1.83 -18.86 3.40
N VAL A 184 -0.53 -18.86 3.66
CA VAL A 184 0.33 -20.02 3.40
C VAL A 184 -0.04 -21.21 4.29
N ASN A 185 -0.28 -20.97 5.59
CA ASN A 185 -0.68 -22.02 6.51
C ASN A 185 -2.04 -22.62 6.12
N GLU A 186 -3.02 -21.80 5.77
CA GLU A 186 -4.33 -22.28 5.35
C GLU A 186 -4.26 -23.02 4.01
N ALA A 187 -3.51 -22.52 3.04
CA ALA A 187 -3.31 -23.19 1.75
C ALA A 187 -2.67 -24.58 1.94
N LYS A 188 -1.70 -24.69 2.86
CA LYS A 188 -1.09 -25.99 3.23
C LYS A 188 -2.12 -26.96 3.82
N ASN A 189 -2.98 -26.48 4.72
CA ASN A 189 -4.07 -27.30 5.30
C ASN A 189 -5.01 -27.86 4.23
N GLN A 190 -5.22 -27.09 3.15
CA GLN A 190 -6.06 -27.51 2.01
C GLN A 190 -5.29 -28.26 0.89
N GLY A 191 -4.03 -28.61 1.12
CA GLY A 191 -3.20 -29.35 0.15
C GLY A 191 -2.85 -28.55 -1.11
N MET A 192 -2.86 -27.22 -1.05
CA MET A 192 -2.49 -26.37 -2.18
C MET A 192 -0.97 -26.16 -2.23
N LYS A 193 -0.38 -26.33 -3.41
CA LYS A 193 1.04 -25.95 -3.62
C LYS A 193 1.18 -24.43 -3.53
N THR A 194 2.09 -23.98 -2.69
CA THR A 194 2.30 -22.55 -2.43
C THR A 194 3.71 -22.10 -2.78
N LYS A 195 3.84 -20.86 -3.21
CA LYS A 195 5.11 -20.14 -3.31
C LYS A 195 4.94 -18.70 -2.85
N ILE A 196 6.03 -18.09 -2.43
CA ILE A 196 6.12 -16.69 -2.06
C ILE A 196 7.03 -16.00 -3.08
N VAL A 197 6.59 -14.83 -3.55
CA VAL A 197 7.37 -13.94 -4.40
C VAL A 197 7.57 -12.63 -3.66
N ASP A 198 8.79 -12.39 -3.21
CA ASP A 198 9.18 -11.13 -2.58
C ASP A 198 9.55 -10.12 -3.68
N LEU A 199 8.88 -8.97 -3.68
CA LEU A 199 9.26 -7.81 -4.50
C LEU A 199 10.09 -6.89 -3.60
N ASP A 200 11.39 -7.01 -3.69
CA ASP A 200 12.38 -6.40 -2.78
C ASP A 200 12.87 -5.03 -3.22
N SER A 201 12.37 -4.49 -4.33
CA SER A 201 12.68 -3.15 -4.80
C SER A 201 11.45 -2.44 -5.39
N SER A 202 11.45 -1.11 -5.38
CA SER A 202 10.41 -0.30 -6.01
C SER A 202 10.27 -0.63 -7.50
N LYS A 203 11.38 -0.85 -8.19
CA LYS A 203 11.39 -1.27 -9.60
C LYS A 203 10.64 -2.58 -9.81
N LEU A 204 10.91 -3.61 -9.00
CA LEU A 204 10.18 -4.88 -9.09
C LEU A 204 8.70 -4.72 -8.78
N VAL A 205 8.33 -3.89 -7.80
CA VAL A 205 6.92 -3.58 -7.53
C VAL A 205 6.26 -2.95 -8.74
N GLN A 206 6.87 -1.95 -9.34
CA GLN A 206 6.32 -1.23 -10.50
C GLN A 206 6.21 -2.14 -11.74
N GLU A 207 7.18 -3.02 -11.97
CA GLU A 207 7.24 -3.88 -13.16
C GLU A 207 6.52 -5.23 -13.01
N LYS A 208 6.44 -5.80 -11.80
CA LYS A 208 6.02 -7.20 -11.58
C LYS A 208 4.80 -7.37 -10.69
N SER A 209 4.39 -6.33 -9.94
CA SER A 209 3.17 -6.47 -9.13
C SER A 209 1.97 -6.81 -10.00
N PRO A 210 1.16 -7.81 -9.61
CA PRO A 210 0.01 -8.25 -10.40
C PRO A 210 -1.21 -7.33 -10.26
N SER A 211 -1.14 -6.29 -9.41
CA SER A 211 -2.22 -5.32 -9.23
C SER A 211 -1.71 -3.93 -8.85
N ALA A 212 -2.60 -2.95 -8.94
CA ALA A 212 -2.35 -1.57 -8.56
C ALA A 212 -1.97 -1.41 -7.07
N TYR A 213 -2.43 -2.29 -6.18
CA TYR A 213 -2.07 -2.25 -4.76
C TYR A 213 -0.57 -2.37 -4.53
N GLY A 214 0.12 -3.14 -5.36
CA GLY A 214 1.57 -3.17 -5.45
C GLY A 214 2.26 -4.03 -4.39
N VAL A 215 1.82 -4.00 -3.15
CA VAL A 215 2.60 -4.50 -2.01
C VAL A 215 2.17 -5.86 -1.48
N PHE A 216 0.97 -6.34 -1.83
CA PHE A 216 0.48 -7.66 -1.44
C PHE A 216 -0.60 -8.15 -2.39
N ASN A 217 -0.48 -9.41 -2.84
CA ASN A 217 -1.49 -10.09 -3.61
C ASN A 217 -1.46 -11.59 -3.34
N VAL A 218 -2.61 -12.24 -3.44
CA VAL A 218 -2.74 -13.68 -3.48
C VAL A 218 -3.26 -14.06 -4.87
N VAL A 219 -2.54 -14.93 -5.56
CA VAL A 219 -2.87 -15.37 -6.92
C VAL A 219 -2.91 -16.90 -6.95
N TYR A 220 -3.90 -17.49 -7.62
CA TYR A 220 -4.03 -18.92 -7.80
C TYR A 220 -4.29 -19.28 -9.26
N ASN A 221 -3.45 -20.09 -9.86
CA ASN A 221 -3.57 -20.54 -11.26
C ASN A 221 -3.82 -19.39 -12.27
N GLY A 222 -3.14 -18.25 -12.10
CA GLY A 222 -3.31 -17.09 -12.97
C GLY A 222 -4.55 -16.24 -12.69
N HIS A 223 -5.21 -16.40 -11.55
CA HIS A 223 -6.35 -15.58 -11.10
C HIS A 223 -6.04 -14.90 -9.78
N ILE A 224 -6.36 -13.61 -9.66
CA ILE A 224 -6.22 -12.88 -8.40
C ILE A 224 -7.31 -13.36 -7.43
N VAL A 225 -6.89 -13.91 -6.30
CA VAL A 225 -7.73 -14.34 -5.17
C VAL A 225 -7.98 -13.19 -4.22
N SER A 226 -6.92 -12.42 -3.93
CA SER A 226 -7.03 -11.22 -3.11
C SER A 226 -6.01 -10.16 -3.52
N TYR A 227 -6.47 -8.91 -3.48
CA TYR A 227 -5.66 -7.72 -3.72
C TYR A 227 -5.02 -7.16 -2.45
N CYS A 228 -5.40 -7.68 -1.29
CA CYS A 228 -4.92 -7.21 0.00
C CYS A 228 -4.95 -8.35 1.04
N TRP A 229 -4.72 -7.98 2.31
CA TRP A 229 -4.75 -8.90 3.43
C TRP A 229 -6.07 -9.70 3.55
N ILE A 230 -5.96 -11.01 3.80
CA ILE A 230 -7.07 -11.91 4.12
C ILE A 230 -7.03 -12.19 5.63
N SER A 231 -8.17 -12.10 6.31
CA SER A 231 -8.24 -12.40 7.73
C SER A 231 -8.10 -13.90 8.00
N LYS A 232 -7.59 -14.27 9.18
CA LYS A 232 -7.54 -15.68 9.60
C LYS A 232 -8.92 -16.36 9.60
N LYS A 233 -9.97 -15.58 9.86
CA LYS A 233 -11.37 -16.07 9.85
C LYS A 233 -11.84 -16.39 8.42
N ASP A 234 -11.45 -15.57 7.45
CA ASP A 234 -11.98 -15.63 6.09
C ASP A 234 -11.13 -16.52 5.17
N ALA A 235 -9.86 -16.74 5.50
CA ALA A 235 -8.93 -17.51 4.69
C ALA A 235 -9.42 -18.92 4.34
N PRO A 236 -9.99 -19.73 5.28
CA PRO A 236 -10.45 -21.09 4.95
C PRO A 236 -11.52 -21.07 3.86
N LYS A 237 -12.51 -20.21 3.97
CA LYS A 237 -13.60 -20.09 3.01
C LYS A 237 -13.10 -19.61 1.65
N ILE A 238 -12.34 -18.52 1.64
CA ILE A 238 -11.82 -17.90 0.40
C ILE A 238 -10.95 -18.90 -0.38
N LEU A 239 -10.06 -19.64 0.30
CA LEU A 239 -9.18 -20.57 -0.38
C LEU A 239 -9.91 -21.84 -0.86
N ALA A 240 -10.91 -22.32 -0.13
CA ALA A 240 -11.75 -23.44 -0.57
C ALA A 240 -12.53 -23.09 -1.85
N GLU A 241 -13.24 -21.97 -1.85
CA GLU A 241 -13.96 -21.44 -3.03
C GLU A 241 -13.02 -21.20 -4.21
N THR A 242 -11.81 -20.72 -3.95
CA THR A 242 -10.78 -20.50 -4.98
C THR A 242 -10.33 -21.81 -5.61
N LYS A 243 -10.10 -22.83 -4.79
CA LYS A 243 -9.68 -24.15 -5.25
C LYS A 243 -10.76 -24.83 -6.08
N GLU A 244 -12.02 -24.73 -5.66
CA GLU A 244 -13.17 -25.25 -6.40
C GLU A 244 -13.32 -24.57 -7.77
N LYS A 245 -13.15 -23.25 -7.80
CA LYS A 245 -13.38 -22.45 -9.03
C LYS A 245 -12.23 -22.53 -10.05
N TYR A 246 -10.99 -22.66 -9.60
CA TYR A 246 -9.80 -22.51 -10.45
C TYR A 246 -8.80 -23.68 -10.32
N GLY A 247 -9.16 -24.73 -9.61
CA GLY A 247 -8.35 -25.93 -9.36
C GLY A 247 -8.18 -26.89 -10.52
#